data_5fba007b05e3b80680091704cf75e338
#
_entry.id   5fba007b05e3b80680091704cf75e338
#
_cell.length_a   1.000
_cell.length_b   1.000
_cell.length_c   1.000
_cell.angle_alpha   90.00
_cell.angle_beta   90.00
_cell.angle_gamma   90.00
#
_symmetry.space_group_name_H-M   'P 1'
#
loop_
_entity.id
_entity.type
_entity.pdbx_description
1 polymer ?
#
loop_
_entity_poly.entity_id
_entity_poly.type
_entity_poly.pdbx_seq_one_letter_code
_entity_poly.pdbx_strand_id
1 'polypeptide(L)'
;TFNAGLRVDHHSRVGTEWVPQAGLAFHLPHTIELKASASKGFRYPILREMYMFPPQNPDLKPESMWNYEIAFSQRLLGGSLSYGINLFYIDGKNLIMTLPNPSGSGMLNQKSGEIDNAGVEAQVAYRFNKSWSVDANYSYLHMENPVIAAPEHKLYAGANFTQGRWSVSTGIQYIAGLYTSTDPA
;
A
#
# COMPACT_ATOMS: atom_id res chain seq x y z
N THR A 1 -13.98 -2.54 -18.88
CA THR A 1 -14.82 -2.08 -17.75
C THR A 1 -14.29 -0.77 -17.22
N PHE A 2 -15.21 0.15 -16.92
CA PHE A 2 -14.92 1.41 -16.22
C PHE A 2 -15.76 1.47 -14.94
N ASN A 3 -15.16 1.95 -13.86
CA ASN A 3 -15.85 2.29 -12.64
C ASN A 3 -15.40 3.67 -12.15
N ALA A 4 -16.29 4.38 -11.48
CA ALA A 4 -15.99 5.65 -10.82
C ALA A 4 -16.89 5.82 -9.61
N GLY A 5 -16.39 6.46 -8.58
CA GLY A 5 -17.11 6.77 -7.36
C GLY A 5 -16.64 8.09 -6.76
N LEU A 6 -17.54 8.72 -6.03
CA LEU A 6 -17.26 9.94 -5.29
C LEU A 6 -17.96 9.86 -3.93
N ARG A 7 -17.20 10.06 -2.88
CA ARG A 7 -17.71 10.25 -1.53
C ARG A 7 -17.40 11.67 -1.09
N VAL A 8 -18.32 12.27 -0.34
CA VAL A 8 -18.16 13.60 0.25
C VAL A 8 -18.42 13.45 1.74
N ASP A 9 -17.46 13.87 2.55
CA ASP A 9 -17.57 13.89 4.00
C ASP A 9 -17.45 15.32 4.52
N HIS A 10 -18.27 15.68 5.48
CA HIS A 10 -18.24 17.00 6.11
C HIS A 10 -18.02 16.88 7.62
N HIS A 11 -17.04 17.61 8.12
CA HIS A 11 -16.77 17.73 9.54
C HIS A 11 -16.87 19.19 9.98
N SER A 12 -17.68 19.48 11.00
CA SER A 12 -18.04 20.84 11.42
C SER A 12 -16.85 21.76 11.77
N ARG A 13 -15.69 21.20 12.15
CA ARG A 13 -14.48 21.95 12.49
C ARG A 13 -13.42 21.95 11.41
N VAL A 14 -13.28 20.86 10.68
CA VAL A 14 -12.13 20.64 9.79
C VAL A 14 -12.49 20.86 8.31
N GLY A 15 -13.80 20.93 8.02
CA GLY A 15 -14.30 21.22 6.67
C GLY A 15 -14.78 19.99 5.90
N THR A 16 -14.77 20.11 4.58
CA THR A 16 -15.32 19.10 3.67
C THR A 16 -14.18 18.43 2.89
N GLU A 17 -14.20 17.10 2.85
CA GLU A 17 -13.30 16.29 2.07
C GLU A 17 -14.04 15.56 0.95
N TRP A 18 -13.44 15.63 -0.25
CA TRP A 18 -13.89 14.93 -1.45
C TRP A 18 -13.00 13.73 -1.68
N VAL A 19 -13.59 12.57 -1.87
CA VAL A 19 -12.91 11.28 -1.98
C VAL A 19 -13.28 10.62 -3.31
N PRO A 20 -12.68 11.06 -4.42
CA PRO A 20 -12.89 10.46 -5.72
C PRO A 20 -12.13 9.14 -5.85
N GLN A 21 -12.68 8.24 -6.67
CA GLN A 21 -12.01 7.05 -7.15
C GLN A 21 -12.41 6.76 -8.59
N ALA A 22 -11.49 6.24 -9.38
CA ALA A 22 -11.76 5.80 -10.75
C ALA A 22 -10.89 4.59 -11.08
N GLY A 23 -11.41 3.69 -11.92
CA GLY A 23 -10.68 2.53 -12.39
C GLY A 23 -11.09 2.11 -13.80
N LEU A 24 -10.11 1.59 -14.52
CA LEU A 24 -10.25 1.02 -15.84
C LEU A 24 -9.72 -0.41 -15.85
N ALA A 25 -10.42 -1.32 -16.52
CA ALA A 25 -9.93 -2.67 -16.79
C ALA A 25 -10.17 -3.04 -18.25
N PHE A 26 -9.11 -3.47 -18.91
CA PHE A 26 -9.10 -3.95 -20.28
C PHE A 26 -8.80 -5.45 -20.28
N HIS A 27 -9.72 -6.22 -20.82
CA HIS A 27 -9.53 -7.65 -21.05
C HIS A 27 -9.17 -7.83 -22.52
N LEU A 28 -7.94 -8.22 -22.79
CA LEU A 28 -7.38 -8.39 -24.13
C LEU A 28 -7.35 -9.89 -24.50
N PRO A 29 -7.18 -10.21 -25.79
CA PRO A 29 -6.92 -11.59 -26.22
C PRO A 29 -5.76 -12.24 -25.46
N HIS A 30 -5.69 -13.57 -25.46
CA HIS A 30 -4.66 -14.35 -24.80
C HIS A 30 -4.64 -14.20 -23.27
N THR A 31 -5.82 -13.99 -22.68
CA THR A 31 -6.01 -13.87 -21.21
C THR A 31 -5.21 -12.75 -20.55
N ILE A 32 -4.92 -11.69 -21.30
CA ILE A 32 -4.26 -10.50 -20.80
C ILE A 32 -5.29 -9.59 -20.14
N GLU A 33 -4.96 -9.10 -18.96
CA GLU A 33 -5.72 -8.08 -18.26
C GLU A 33 -4.81 -6.89 -17.91
N LEU A 34 -5.24 -5.70 -18.29
CA LEU A 34 -4.62 -4.43 -17.92
C LEU A 34 -5.59 -3.66 -17.03
N LYS A 35 -5.11 -3.16 -15.90
CA LYS A 35 -5.86 -2.31 -14.98
C LYS A 35 -5.11 -1.02 -14.73
N ALA A 36 -5.87 0.06 -14.57
CA ALA A 36 -5.37 1.32 -14.04
C ALA A 36 -6.39 1.87 -13.06
N SER A 37 -5.92 2.38 -11.93
CA SER A 37 -6.78 2.99 -10.92
C SER A 37 -6.15 4.22 -10.28
N ALA A 38 -7.01 5.14 -9.84
CA ALA A 38 -6.66 6.26 -9.01
C ALA A 38 -7.72 6.41 -7.92
N SER A 39 -7.29 6.56 -6.67
CA SER A 39 -8.20 6.72 -5.54
C SER A 39 -7.62 7.67 -4.49
N LYS A 40 -8.49 8.47 -3.88
CA LYS A 40 -8.14 9.31 -2.74
C LYS A 40 -8.69 8.70 -1.45
N GLY A 41 -7.85 8.62 -0.43
CA GLY A 41 -8.22 8.37 0.95
C GLY A 41 -7.98 9.62 1.81
N PHE A 42 -8.62 9.71 2.99
CA PHE A 42 -8.33 10.75 3.95
C PHE A 42 -8.65 10.29 5.38
N ARG A 43 -8.10 11.01 6.37
CA ARG A 43 -8.41 10.84 7.78
C ARG A 43 -8.54 12.21 8.45
N TYR A 44 -9.64 12.43 9.15
CA TYR A 44 -9.75 13.61 10.03
C TYR A 44 -8.84 13.46 11.25
N PRO A 45 -8.22 14.57 11.74
CA PRO A 45 -7.55 14.56 13.03
C PRO A 45 -8.58 14.24 14.13
N ILE A 46 -8.17 13.43 15.09
CA ILE A 46 -9.01 13.11 16.24
C ILE A 46 -8.84 14.16 17.35
N LEU A 47 -9.84 14.26 18.23
CA LEU A 47 -9.83 15.23 19.34
C LEU A 47 -8.58 15.10 20.22
N ARG A 48 -8.07 13.88 20.40
CA ARG A 48 -6.86 13.62 21.16
C ARG A 48 -5.64 14.29 20.51
N GLU A 49 -5.51 14.24 19.20
CA GLU A 49 -4.40 14.84 18.45
C GLU A 49 -4.45 16.37 18.53
N MET A 50 -5.64 16.94 18.50
CA MET A 50 -5.82 18.39 18.53
C MET A 50 -5.70 19.00 19.93
N TYR A 51 -6.17 18.32 20.98
CA TYR A 51 -6.43 18.97 22.27
C TYR A 51 -5.88 18.27 23.51
N MET A 52 -5.51 16.98 23.46
CA MET A 52 -5.21 16.23 24.68
C MET A 52 -3.84 16.55 25.27
N PHE A 53 -2.85 16.85 24.45
CA PHE A 53 -1.49 17.07 24.90
C PHE A 53 -1.03 18.51 24.62
N PRO A 54 -0.48 19.23 25.63
CA PRO A 54 0.11 20.52 25.40
C PRO A 54 1.48 20.41 24.71
N PRO A 55 1.82 21.35 23.77
CA PRO A 55 0.93 22.38 23.26
C PRO A 55 -0.16 21.81 22.35
N GLN A 56 -1.37 22.32 22.48
CA GLN A 56 -2.49 21.93 21.64
C GLN A 56 -2.28 22.41 20.20
N ASN A 57 -2.77 21.65 19.23
CA ASN A 57 -2.75 22.04 17.82
C ASN A 57 -4.14 21.86 17.17
N PRO A 58 -5.06 22.84 17.40
CA PRO A 58 -6.41 22.77 16.84
C PRO A 58 -6.48 23.01 15.33
N ASP A 59 -5.38 23.45 14.70
CA ASP A 59 -5.29 23.79 13.27
C ASP A 59 -4.82 22.64 12.40
N LEU A 60 -4.76 21.43 12.95
CA LEU A 60 -4.45 20.22 12.19
C LEU A 60 -5.43 20.05 11.02
N LYS A 61 -4.87 19.81 9.84
CA LYS A 61 -5.63 19.52 8.61
C LYS A 61 -5.86 18.02 8.46
N PRO A 62 -6.88 17.62 7.68
CA PRO A 62 -7.04 16.22 7.33
C PRO A 62 -5.80 15.66 6.63
N GLU A 63 -5.40 14.48 7.03
CA GLU A 63 -4.46 13.70 6.22
C GLU A 63 -5.17 13.30 4.93
N SER A 64 -4.48 13.35 3.82
CA SER A 64 -4.99 12.86 2.54
C SER A 64 -3.93 12.05 1.82
N MET A 65 -4.39 11.03 1.10
CA MET A 65 -3.52 10.12 0.38
C MET A 65 -4.14 9.80 -0.97
N TRP A 66 -3.37 9.99 -2.05
CA TRP A 66 -3.69 9.48 -3.36
C TRP A 66 -2.93 8.20 -3.62
N ASN A 67 -3.62 7.21 -4.15
CA ASN A 67 -3.03 5.97 -4.63
C ASN A 67 -3.30 5.83 -6.13
N TYR A 68 -2.26 5.60 -6.91
CA TYR A 68 -2.28 5.37 -8.35
C TYR A 68 -1.69 4.00 -8.63
N GLU A 69 -2.38 3.19 -9.43
CA GLU A 69 -1.93 1.84 -9.76
C GLU A 69 -2.09 1.54 -11.23
N ILE A 70 -1.12 0.81 -11.77
CA ILE A 70 -1.20 0.20 -13.10
C ILE A 70 -0.79 -1.26 -12.95
N ALA A 71 -1.68 -2.17 -13.32
CA ALA A 71 -1.46 -3.60 -13.21
C ALA A 71 -1.59 -4.30 -14.57
N PHE A 72 -0.71 -5.24 -14.78
CA PHE A 72 -0.75 -6.21 -15.87
C PHE A 72 -0.85 -7.62 -15.29
N SER A 73 -1.69 -8.46 -15.86
CA SER A 73 -1.69 -9.89 -15.56
C SER A 73 -2.00 -10.72 -16.79
N GLN A 74 -1.49 -11.95 -16.81
CA GLN A 74 -1.75 -12.90 -17.89
C GLN A 74 -1.81 -14.33 -17.35
N ARG A 75 -2.64 -15.17 -18.00
CA ARG A 75 -2.69 -16.61 -17.78
C ARG A 75 -2.32 -17.33 -19.05
N LEU A 76 -1.43 -18.31 -18.95
CA LEU A 76 -0.92 -19.11 -20.05
C LEU A 76 -1.10 -20.60 -19.74
N LEU A 77 -0.81 -21.44 -20.73
CA LEU A 77 -0.82 -22.91 -20.62
C LEU A 77 -2.16 -23.44 -20.06
N GLY A 78 -3.28 -22.95 -20.61
CA GLY A 78 -4.59 -23.36 -20.14
C GLY A 78 -4.89 -23.00 -18.67
N GLY A 79 -4.24 -21.95 -18.16
CA GLY A 79 -4.38 -21.48 -16.77
C GLY A 79 -3.41 -22.17 -15.79
N SER A 80 -2.46 -22.97 -16.27
CA SER A 80 -1.43 -23.58 -15.42
C SER A 80 -0.34 -22.59 -15.01
N LEU A 81 -0.09 -21.54 -15.80
CA LEU A 81 0.83 -20.45 -15.49
C LEU A 81 0.05 -19.15 -15.39
N SER A 82 0.19 -18.44 -14.27
CA SER A 82 -0.28 -17.08 -14.11
C SER A 82 0.85 -16.19 -13.62
N TYR A 83 0.91 -14.97 -14.12
CA TYR A 83 1.85 -13.96 -13.62
C TYR A 83 1.24 -12.57 -13.75
N GLY A 84 1.79 -11.64 -12.98
CA GLY A 84 1.36 -10.26 -12.99
C GLY A 84 2.39 -9.33 -12.39
N ILE A 85 2.27 -8.06 -12.77
CA ILE A 85 3.07 -6.96 -12.26
C ILE A 85 2.11 -5.82 -11.92
N ASN A 86 2.29 -5.21 -10.76
CA ASN A 86 1.60 -4.00 -10.32
C ASN A 86 2.64 -2.92 -10.04
N LEU A 87 2.45 -1.75 -10.63
CA LEU A 87 3.20 -0.53 -10.32
C LEU A 87 2.26 0.38 -9.53
N PHE A 88 2.74 0.94 -8.43
CA PHE A 88 1.96 1.85 -7.61
C PHE A 88 2.76 3.09 -7.21
N TYR A 89 2.01 4.17 -7.00
CA TYR A 89 2.52 5.43 -6.49
C TYR A 89 1.54 6.00 -5.46
N ILE A 90 2.08 6.40 -4.31
CA ILE A 90 1.32 6.91 -3.18
C ILE A 90 1.82 8.31 -2.84
N ASP A 91 0.95 9.33 -3.00
CA ASP A 91 1.19 10.72 -2.60
C ASP A 91 0.34 11.03 -1.36
N GLY A 92 0.98 11.18 -0.21
CA GLY A 92 0.33 11.46 1.08
C GLY A 92 0.69 12.84 1.60
N LYS A 93 -0.32 13.61 2.05
CA LYS A 93 -0.17 14.98 2.56
C LYS A 93 -0.79 15.15 3.94
N ASN A 94 -0.20 16.09 4.69
CA ASN A 94 -0.64 16.48 6.04
C ASN A 94 -0.64 15.31 7.05
N LEU A 95 0.29 14.37 6.94
CA LEU A 95 0.40 13.28 7.91
C LEU A 95 0.60 13.82 9.33
N ILE A 96 -0.21 13.32 10.25
CA ILE A 96 -0.19 13.75 11.63
C ILE A 96 0.73 12.83 12.44
N MET A 97 1.89 13.35 12.81
CA MET A 97 2.84 12.66 13.69
C MET A 97 3.01 13.43 14.99
N THR A 98 3.31 12.71 16.04
CA THR A 98 3.66 13.32 17.33
C THR A 98 5.17 13.55 17.35
N LEU A 99 5.57 14.80 17.32
CA LEU A 99 6.98 15.23 17.31
C LEU A 99 7.35 15.93 18.62
N PRO A 100 8.64 15.91 19.02
CA PRO A 100 9.13 16.68 20.16
C PRO A 100 8.87 18.15 19.97
N ASN A 101 8.51 18.84 21.05
CA ASN A 101 8.31 20.27 21.02
C ASN A 101 9.66 21.00 20.93
N PRO A 102 9.96 21.75 19.86
CA PRO A 102 11.25 22.44 19.70
C PRO A 102 11.42 23.60 20.70
N SER A 103 10.35 24.08 21.31
CA SER A 103 10.36 25.27 22.17
C SER A 103 10.25 24.94 23.68
N GLY A 104 10.29 23.68 24.09
CA GLY A 104 10.15 23.31 25.49
C GLY A 104 9.91 21.82 25.73
N SER A 105 9.39 21.49 26.90
CA SER A 105 9.02 20.12 27.27
C SER A 105 7.67 19.75 26.67
N GLY A 106 7.51 18.49 26.32
CA GLY A 106 6.27 17.92 25.78
C GLY A 106 6.37 17.50 24.31
N MET A 107 5.26 16.99 23.79
CA MET A 107 5.16 16.48 22.42
C MET A 107 4.09 17.27 21.66
N LEU A 108 4.38 17.61 20.42
CA LEU A 108 3.44 18.27 19.51
C LEU A 108 2.81 17.26 18.56
N ASN A 109 1.49 17.31 18.42
CA ASN A 109 0.83 16.74 17.26
C ASN A 109 0.83 17.81 16.17
N GLN A 110 1.75 17.71 15.23
CA GLN A 110 1.83 18.68 14.16
C GLN A 110 1.83 17.98 12.80
N LYS A 111 1.50 18.75 11.79
CA LYS A 111 1.65 18.33 10.41
C LYS A 111 3.10 17.91 10.19
N SER A 112 3.34 16.65 9.99
CA SER A 112 4.60 16.15 9.47
C SER A 112 4.55 16.18 7.94
N GLY A 113 5.59 16.05 7.29
CA GLY A 113 5.77 16.09 5.86
C GLY A 113 4.79 15.29 4.99
N GLU A 114 5.25 14.95 3.86
CA GLU A 114 4.55 14.24 2.80
C GLU A 114 5.05 12.79 2.75
N ILE A 115 4.21 11.87 2.33
CA ILE A 115 4.65 10.54 1.89
C ILE A 115 4.69 10.56 0.36
N ASP A 116 5.82 10.20 -0.19
CA ASP A 116 6.04 10.01 -1.60
C ASP A 116 6.67 8.63 -1.78
N ASN A 117 5.82 7.65 -2.03
CA ASN A 117 6.21 6.26 -2.11
C ASN A 117 5.87 5.70 -3.48
N ALA A 118 6.82 5.01 -4.09
CA ALA A 118 6.62 4.29 -5.34
C ALA A 118 7.05 2.84 -5.18
N GLY A 119 6.39 1.93 -5.88
CA GLY A 119 6.80 0.55 -5.78
C GLY A 119 6.33 -0.33 -6.93
N VAL A 120 6.85 -1.54 -6.90
CA VAL A 120 6.49 -2.59 -7.84
C VAL A 120 6.23 -3.88 -7.09
N GLU A 121 5.18 -4.58 -7.50
CA GLU A 121 4.85 -5.91 -7.04
C GLU A 121 4.83 -6.85 -8.25
N ALA A 122 5.45 -8.00 -8.13
CA ALA A 122 5.43 -9.05 -9.14
C ALA A 122 4.99 -10.37 -8.51
N GLN A 123 4.19 -11.12 -9.24
CA GLN A 123 3.74 -12.43 -8.78
C GLN A 123 3.75 -13.43 -9.92
N VAL A 124 4.03 -14.68 -9.58
CA VAL A 124 3.96 -15.81 -10.50
C VAL A 124 3.45 -17.03 -9.77
N ALA A 125 2.58 -17.80 -10.43
CA ALA A 125 2.16 -19.11 -9.94
C ALA A 125 2.18 -20.09 -11.12
N TYR A 126 2.73 -21.27 -10.89
CA TYR A 126 2.81 -22.32 -11.87
C TYR A 126 2.41 -23.68 -11.30
N ARG A 127 1.48 -24.32 -11.98
CA ARG A 127 1.06 -25.68 -11.69
C ARG A 127 1.64 -26.63 -12.71
N PHE A 128 2.67 -27.38 -12.31
CA PHE A 128 3.35 -28.36 -13.15
C PHE A 128 2.44 -29.50 -13.60
N ASN A 129 1.60 -29.99 -12.66
CA ASN A 129 0.67 -31.07 -12.84
C ASN A 129 -0.43 -31.02 -11.77
N LYS A 130 -1.23 -32.10 -11.66
CA LYS A 130 -2.31 -32.19 -10.67
C LYS A 130 -1.82 -32.21 -9.21
N SER A 131 -0.55 -32.56 -8.99
CA SER A 131 0.03 -32.76 -7.66
C SER A 131 0.95 -31.63 -7.22
N TRP A 132 1.62 -30.94 -8.14
CA TRP A 132 2.66 -29.95 -7.83
C TRP A 132 2.32 -28.56 -8.33
N SER A 133 2.45 -27.59 -7.47
CA SER A 133 2.43 -26.18 -7.83
C SER A 133 3.49 -25.39 -7.04
N VAL A 134 3.95 -24.29 -7.63
CA VAL A 134 4.81 -23.29 -6.99
C VAL A 134 4.21 -21.91 -7.18
N ASP A 135 4.49 -21.04 -6.24
CA ASP A 135 4.14 -19.63 -6.31
C ASP A 135 5.27 -18.78 -5.74
N ALA A 136 5.42 -17.58 -6.26
CA ALA A 136 6.34 -16.59 -5.75
C ALA A 136 5.76 -15.20 -5.93
N ASN A 137 6.07 -14.32 -4.98
CA ASN A 137 5.80 -12.89 -5.10
C ASN A 137 6.99 -12.09 -4.58
N TYR A 138 7.16 -10.93 -5.18
CA TYR A 138 8.19 -9.98 -4.81
C TYR A 138 7.57 -8.59 -4.78
N SER A 139 7.91 -7.80 -3.76
CA SER A 139 7.58 -6.39 -3.70
C SER A 139 8.82 -5.55 -3.41
N TYR A 140 8.89 -4.42 -4.10
CA TYR A 140 9.86 -3.36 -3.85
C TYR A 140 9.11 -2.08 -3.54
N LEU A 141 9.52 -1.40 -2.48
CA LEU A 141 8.96 -0.13 -2.03
C LEU A 141 10.09 0.89 -1.91
N HIS A 142 10.02 1.94 -2.71
CA HIS A 142 10.84 3.13 -2.54
C HIS A 142 10.09 4.16 -1.70
N MET A 143 10.73 4.68 -0.66
CA MET A 143 10.18 5.68 0.25
C MET A 143 11.11 6.88 0.28
N GLU A 144 10.64 8.07 -0.10
CA GLU A 144 11.42 9.31 0.05
C GLU A 144 11.62 9.63 1.54
N ASN A 145 10.60 9.40 2.35
CA ASN A 145 10.65 9.51 3.81
C ASN A 145 10.42 8.13 4.43
N PRO A 146 11.49 7.39 4.79
CA PRO A 146 11.37 6.06 5.34
C PRO A 146 10.52 6.00 6.61
N VAL A 147 9.66 5.00 6.70
CA VAL A 147 8.86 4.73 7.89
C VAL A 147 9.31 3.43 8.57
N ILE A 148 9.19 3.41 9.90
CA ILE A 148 9.57 2.24 10.70
C ILE A 148 8.70 1.04 10.31
N ALA A 149 9.33 -0.14 10.27
CA ALA A 149 8.71 -1.44 10.01
C ALA A 149 8.11 -1.63 8.59
N ALA A 150 8.42 -0.74 7.64
CA ALA A 150 8.11 -0.94 6.22
C ALA A 150 9.37 -1.41 5.49
N PRO A 151 9.44 -2.67 5.02
CA PRO A 151 10.61 -3.17 4.29
C PRO A 151 10.63 -2.64 2.85
N GLU A 152 11.82 -2.31 2.35
CA GLU A 152 12.03 -1.98 0.94
C GLU A 152 11.86 -3.19 0.03
N HIS A 153 12.33 -4.36 0.48
CA HIS A 153 12.27 -5.60 -0.30
C HIS A 153 11.57 -6.70 0.48
N LYS A 154 10.63 -7.36 -0.17
CA LYS A 154 9.95 -8.54 0.37
C LYS A 154 9.79 -9.57 -0.74
N LEU A 155 10.32 -10.77 -0.51
CA LEU A 155 10.20 -11.91 -1.41
C LEU A 155 9.55 -13.06 -0.64
N TYR A 156 8.61 -13.72 -1.27
CA TYR A 156 8.07 -15.00 -0.85
C TYR A 156 8.17 -16.00 -2.00
N ALA A 157 8.50 -17.26 -1.69
CA ALA A 157 8.40 -18.37 -2.62
C ALA A 157 7.84 -19.60 -1.90
N GLY A 158 6.86 -20.25 -2.50
CA GLY A 158 6.17 -21.41 -1.97
C GLY A 158 6.13 -22.59 -2.93
N ALA A 159 6.03 -23.80 -2.38
CA ALA A 159 5.78 -25.01 -3.12
C ALA A 159 4.72 -25.87 -2.42
N ASN A 160 3.80 -26.41 -3.21
CA ASN A 160 2.69 -27.23 -2.73
C ASN A 160 2.67 -28.56 -3.45
N PHE A 161 2.51 -29.63 -2.68
CA PHE A 161 2.33 -30.98 -3.16
C PHE A 161 1.02 -31.55 -2.61
N THR A 162 0.19 -32.13 -3.49
CA THR A 162 -1.05 -32.81 -3.08
C THR A 162 -1.24 -34.07 -3.91
N GLN A 163 -1.28 -35.22 -3.26
CA GLN A 163 -1.56 -36.52 -3.92
C GLN A 163 -2.30 -37.45 -2.98
N GLY A 164 -3.46 -37.89 -3.40
CA GLY A 164 -4.34 -38.76 -2.60
C GLY A 164 -4.71 -38.07 -1.27
N ARG A 165 -4.32 -38.67 -0.14
CA ARG A 165 -4.54 -38.13 1.21
C ARG A 165 -3.39 -37.26 1.74
N TRP A 166 -2.33 -37.09 0.96
CA TRP A 166 -1.17 -36.30 1.37
C TRP A 166 -1.26 -34.89 0.80
N SER A 167 -1.04 -33.92 1.68
CA SER A 167 -0.87 -32.50 1.31
C SER A 167 0.30 -31.95 2.10
N VAL A 168 1.28 -31.38 1.37
CA VAL A 168 2.48 -30.76 1.96
C VAL A 168 2.66 -29.41 1.33
N SER A 169 2.87 -28.40 2.17
CA SER A 169 3.18 -27.03 1.73
C SER A 169 4.43 -26.54 2.43
N THR A 170 5.30 -25.85 1.71
CA THR A 170 6.49 -25.20 2.24
C THR A 170 6.64 -23.82 1.64
N GLY A 171 7.28 -22.90 2.36
CA GLY A 171 7.54 -21.56 1.86
C GLY A 171 8.75 -20.93 2.54
N ILE A 172 9.37 -20.00 1.83
CA ILE A 172 10.45 -19.15 2.33
C ILE A 172 10.07 -17.70 2.14
N GLN A 173 10.40 -16.87 3.12
CA GLN A 173 10.23 -15.43 3.05
C GLN A 173 11.57 -14.75 3.31
N TYR A 174 11.87 -13.74 2.49
CA TYR A 174 13.02 -12.87 2.66
C TYR A 174 12.54 -11.43 2.76
N ILE A 175 13.05 -10.69 3.75
CA ILE A 175 12.75 -9.29 3.99
C ILE A 175 14.07 -8.54 4.14
N ALA A 176 14.21 -7.40 3.46
CA ALA A 176 15.41 -6.56 3.53
C ALA A 176 15.03 -5.07 3.44
N GLY A 177 15.96 -4.20 3.84
CA GLY A 177 15.73 -2.76 3.87
C GLY A 177 14.68 -2.35 4.90
N LEU A 178 14.73 -2.95 6.11
CA LEU A 178 13.82 -2.62 7.20
C LEU A 178 14.43 -1.50 8.06
N TYR A 179 13.74 -0.37 8.12
CA TYR A 179 14.13 0.74 9.00
C TYR A 179 13.67 0.47 10.42
N THR A 180 14.60 0.54 11.37
CA THR A 180 14.35 0.39 12.81
C THR A 180 14.33 1.72 13.56
N SER A 181 14.86 2.78 12.95
CA SER A 181 14.83 4.16 13.43
C SER A 181 14.73 5.09 12.23
N THR A 182 13.99 6.18 12.37
CA THR A 182 13.83 7.27 11.37
C THR A 182 14.43 8.57 11.86
N ASP A 183 15.34 8.54 12.84
CA ASP A 183 16.07 9.74 13.24
C ASP A 183 16.90 10.23 12.05
N PRO A 184 16.69 11.46 11.60
CA PRO A 184 17.60 12.07 10.63
C PRO A 184 18.98 12.20 11.32
N ALA A 185 19.99 11.60 10.70
CA ALA A 185 21.38 11.76 11.12
C ALA A 185 21.88 13.20 10.86
#